data_a9635bee849755cfdc115de263322851
#
_entry.id   a9635bee849755cfdc115de263322851
#
_cell.length_a   1.000
_cell.length_b   1.000
_cell.length_c   1.000
_cell.angle_alpha   90.00
_cell.angle_beta   90.00
_cell.angle_gamma   90.00
#
_symmetry.space_group_name_H-M   'P 1'
#
loop_
_entity.id
_entity.type
_entity.pdbx_description
1 polymer ?
#
loop_
_entity_poly.entity_id
_entity_poly.type
_entity_poly.pdbx_seq_one_letter_code
_entity_poly.pdbx_strand_id
1 'polypeptide(L)'
;MAFARGEANSLGWRNLVNVAAEPHCGHSFPASSTPLLLLHHLSDLHVCDAQSPTRPEYLDRHADPDSPIRAQVGTIGTYRPHAMLSPHVVESMIQSLNSITQGPLSGHPIAGAIITGDTTDNAQKNEVDWYLALLDGLEIRPDSGDFSQYEGVMDDGAEHYDVRYWHPHGTPAGKEDDQARAKYGFPIIPNLLNSCRTPFKATGLNFPWFAVHGNHDALLQGTVTPTPVVNKEMVGGKRYTGLPSTTNLFETLTQFGEVGPAGYLAADDAPYVEVSAEIERRAIERGEYAQLHLDSPGTPRGHGFSKDNVRDKTMYYSTLVQGVKLIVIDSVNQFGGWQGSMDEEQFAWLEKE
;
A
#
# COMPACT_ATOMS: atom_id res chain seq x y z
N MET A 1 23.07 10.48 9.22
CA MET A 1 23.56 9.47 8.26
C MET A 1 23.14 9.95 6.87
N ALA A 2 24.04 10.06 5.92
CA ALA A 2 23.67 10.32 4.53
C ALA A 2 24.08 9.09 3.72
N PHE A 3 23.26 8.75 2.74
CA PHE A 3 23.56 7.69 1.80
C PHE A 3 23.84 8.29 0.42
N ALA A 4 24.88 7.80 -0.22
CA ALA A 4 25.15 8.08 -1.62
C ALA A 4 25.04 6.80 -2.44
N ARG A 5 24.80 6.94 -3.73
CA ARG A 5 24.85 5.80 -4.66
C ARG A 5 26.29 5.37 -4.85
N GLY A 6 26.60 4.14 -4.49
CA GLY A 6 27.88 3.51 -4.77
C GLY A 6 28.04 3.11 -6.24
N GLU A 7 29.14 2.39 -6.52
CA GLU A 7 29.40 1.84 -7.83
C GLU A 7 28.36 0.76 -8.19
N ALA A 8 28.05 0.65 -9.47
CA ALA A 8 27.16 -0.40 -9.97
C ALA A 8 27.88 -1.75 -9.94
N ASN A 9 27.19 -2.79 -9.46
CA ASN A 9 27.68 -4.16 -9.58
C ASN A 9 27.51 -4.68 -11.02
N SER A 10 27.90 -5.93 -11.26
CA SER A 10 27.80 -6.56 -12.58
C SER A 10 26.37 -6.69 -13.14
N LEU A 11 25.35 -6.53 -12.28
CA LEU A 11 23.93 -6.53 -12.64
C LEU A 11 23.36 -5.13 -12.82
N GLY A 12 24.19 -4.08 -12.70
CA GLY A 12 23.77 -2.69 -12.80
C GLY A 12 23.19 -2.10 -11.50
N TRP A 13 23.11 -2.88 -10.41
CA TRP A 13 22.60 -2.42 -9.12
C TRP A 13 23.66 -1.58 -8.40
N ARG A 14 23.23 -0.49 -7.81
CA ARG A 14 24.09 0.38 -7.00
C ARG A 14 23.78 0.19 -5.52
N ASN A 15 24.80 -0.22 -4.77
CA ASN A 15 24.69 -0.24 -3.32
C ASN A 15 24.58 1.19 -2.77
N LEU A 16 23.80 1.33 -1.72
CA LEU A 16 23.82 2.57 -0.95
C LEU A 16 25.04 2.52 -0.01
N VAL A 17 25.89 3.52 -0.13
CA VAL A 17 27.03 3.66 0.77
C VAL A 17 26.78 4.78 1.77
N ASN A 18 27.09 4.49 3.04
CA ASN A 18 27.03 5.50 4.08
C ASN A 18 28.16 6.51 3.84
N VAL A 19 27.79 7.77 3.57
CA VAL A 19 28.75 8.88 3.50
C VAL A 19 28.55 9.71 4.75
N ALA A 20 29.68 10.16 5.33
CA ALA A 20 29.62 11.13 6.41
C ALA A 20 28.82 12.34 5.93
N ALA A 21 27.63 12.53 6.48
CA ALA A 21 26.81 13.67 6.13
C ALA A 21 27.47 14.93 6.70
N GLU A 22 27.83 15.86 5.88
CA GLU A 22 27.78 17.25 6.32
C GLU A 22 26.32 17.53 6.68
N PRO A 23 26.02 18.14 7.85
CA PRO A 23 24.64 18.43 8.22
C PRO A 23 24.04 19.38 7.18
N HIS A 24 23.14 18.84 6.35
CA HIS A 24 22.47 19.59 5.28
C HIS A 24 21.47 20.65 5.79
N CYS A 25 21.20 20.66 7.07
CA CYS A 25 20.49 21.78 7.71
C CYS A 25 21.55 22.68 8.34
N GLY A 26 21.71 23.87 7.85
CA GLY A 26 22.59 24.88 8.44
C GLY A 26 22.16 25.35 9.85
N HIS A 27 21.46 24.52 10.59
CA HIS A 27 21.10 24.70 11.97
C HIS A 27 21.89 23.69 12.81
N SER A 28 22.99 24.19 13.40
CA SER A 28 23.58 23.48 14.54
C SER A 28 22.57 23.54 15.69
N PHE A 29 22.10 22.38 16.15
CA PHE A 29 21.39 22.34 17.43
C PHE A 29 22.35 22.90 18.50
N PRO A 30 21.87 23.81 19.37
CA PRO A 30 22.68 24.24 20.51
C PRO A 30 23.20 23.02 21.25
N ALA A 31 24.46 23.01 21.67
CA ALA A 31 25.08 21.90 22.39
C ALA A 31 24.34 21.52 23.69
N SER A 32 23.42 22.38 24.15
CA SER A 32 22.56 22.19 25.32
C SER A 32 21.16 21.67 25.00
N SER A 33 20.82 21.40 23.71
CA SER A 33 19.49 20.91 23.35
C SER A 33 19.34 19.43 23.71
N THR A 34 18.26 19.11 24.41
CA THR A 34 17.86 17.71 24.67
C THR A 34 16.63 17.42 23.81
N PRO A 35 16.62 16.38 22.97
CA PRO A 35 15.43 15.97 22.26
C PRO A 35 14.30 15.63 23.22
N LEU A 36 13.10 16.09 22.93
CA LEU A 36 11.91 15.74 23.70
C LEU A 36 11.40 14.34 23.35
N LEU A 37 11.46 13.98 22.09
CA LEU A 37 10.97 12.70 21.57
C LEU A 37 11.69 12.38 20.24
N LEU A 38 12.04 11.12 20.06
CA LEU A 38 12.52 10.58 18.80
C LEU A 38 11.65 9.40 18.38
N LEU A 39 11.13 9.46 17.18
CA LEU A 39 10.32 8.40 16.60
C LEU A 39 10.87 8.00 15.23
N HIS A 40 10.74 6.73 14.90
CA HIS A 40 10.75 6.33 13.50
C HIS A 40 9.48 6.83 12.82
N HIS A 41 9.59 7.26 11.59
CA HIS A 41 8.44 7.65 10.78
C HIS A 41 8.39 6.79 9.52
N LEU A 42 7.30 6.07 9.35
CA LEU A 42 6.97 5.32 8.16
C LEU A 42 5.70 5.93 7.54
N SER A 43 5.59 5.84 6.23
CA SER A 43 4.42 6.28 5.49
C SER A 43 4.26 5.40 4.26
N ASP A 44 3.03 5.23 3.78
CA ASP A 44 2.75 4.65 2.48
C ASP A 44 3.35 3.24 2.30
N LEU A 45 3.09 2.34 3.25
CA LEU A 45 3.58 0.96 3.20
C LEU A 45 2.97 0.19 2.03
N HIS A 46 1.73 0.49 1.68
CA HIS A 46 0.99 -0.13 0.58
C HIS A 46 1.17 -1.65 0.54
N VAL A 47 0.92 -2.32 1.68
CA VAL A 47 0.87 -3.78 1.70
C VAL A 47 -0.24 -4.22 0.76
N CYS A 48 0.12 -4.95 -0.30
CA CYS A 48 -0.71 -5.10 -1.48
C CYS A 48 -1.01 -6.56 -1.79
N ASP A 49 -2.29 -6.85 -2.00
CA ASP A 49 -2.74 -8.06 -2.69
C ASP A 49 -2.68 -7.85 -4.20
N ALA A 50 -1.56 -8.21 -4.81
CA ALA A 50 -1.33 -8.03 -6.26
C ALA A 50 -2.21 -8.93 -7.14
N GLN A 51 -3.03 -9.81 -6.56
CA GLN A 51 -3.96 -10.69 -7.25
C GLN A 51 -5.42 -10.26 -7.10
N SER A 52 -5.68 -9.15 -6.41
CA SER A 52 -7.04 -8.65 -6.17
C SER A 52 -7.75 -8.33 -7.48
N PRO A 53 -8.99 -8.85 -7.69
CA PRO A 53 -9.78 -8.59 -8.89
C PRO A 53 -10.15 -7.12 -9.11
N THR A 54 -10.19 -6.34 -8.04
CA THR A 54 -10.57 -4.93 -8.08
C THR A 54 -9.39 -3.97 -8.22
N ARG A 55 -8.22 -4.46 -8.56
CA ARG A 55 -7.13 -3.62 -9.05
C ARG A 55 -7.35 -3.37 -10.54
N PRO A 56 -7.85 -2.17 -10.96
CA PRO A 56 -8.16 -1.91 -12.37
C PRO A 56 -6.88 -1.56 -13.15
N GLU A 57 -5.90 -2.45 -13.14
CA GLU A 57 -4.57 -2.23 -13.73
C GLU A 57 -4.63 -1.93 -15.22
N TYR A 58 -5.67 -2.43 -15.91
CA TYR A 58 -5.90 -2.13 -17.32
C TYR A 58 -6.14 -0.65 -17.61
N LEU A 59 -6.43 0.17 -16.60
CA LEU A 59 -6.60 1.62 -16.77
C LEU A 59 -5.27 2.34 -16.97
N ASP A 60 -4.18 1.85 -16.38
CA ASP A 60 -2.87 2.51 -16.45
C ASP A 60 -2.37 2.75 -17.87
N ARG A 61 -2.66 1.81 -18.78
CA ARG A 61 -2.32 1.95 -20.20
C ARG A 61 -2.83 3.23 -20.86
N HIS A 62 -3.90 3.82 -20.31
CA HIS A 62 -4.47 5.07 -20.81
C HIS A 62 -3.72 6.31 -20.31
N ALA A 63 -2.93 6.16 -19.25
CA ALA A 63 -2.04 7.18 -18.70
C ALA A 63 -0.57 7.04 -19.17
N ASP A 64 -0.24 6.01 -19.92
CA ASP A 64 1.10 5.78 -20.47
C ASP A 64 1.58 6.97 -21.32
N PRO A 65 2.90 7.23 -21.37
CA PRO A 65 3.46 8.36 -22.12
C PRO A 65 3.09 8.40 -23.61
N ASP A 66 2.87 7.24 -24.21
CA ASP A 66 2.51 7.07 -25.61
C ASP A 66 0.99 6.91 -25.85
N SER A 67 0.19 7.01 -24.79
CA SER A 67 -1.28 7.00 -24.92
C SER A 67 -1.78 8.28 -25.58
N PRO A 68 -2.63 8.16 -26.64
CA PRO A 68 -3.19 9.34 -27.35
C PRO A 68 -4.14 10.16 -26.47
N ILE A 69 -4.61 9.60 -25.35
CA ILE A 69 -5.56 10.24 -24.43
C ILE A 69 -4.96 10.62 -23.09
N ARG A 70 -3.64 10.46 -22.91
CA ARG A 70 -2.95 10.77 -21.66
C ARG A 70 -3.26 12.17 -21.12
N ALA A 71 -3.32 13.17 -22.01
CA ALA A 71 -3.58 14.54 -21.60
C ALA A 71 -4.98 14.74 -20.98
N GLN A 72 -5.93 13.90 -21.36
CA GLN A 72 -7.30 13.91 -20.85
C GLN A 72 -7.46 13.06 -19.58
N VAL A 73 -6.75 11.94 -19.52
CA VAL A 73 -6.85 10.95 -18.44
C VAL A 73 -6.02 11.37 -17.22
N GLY A 74 -4.90 12.05 -17.46
CA GLY A 74 -3.97 12.41 -16.39
C GLY A 74 -3.11 11.23 -15.92
N THR A 75 -2.93 11.12 -14.61
CA THR A 75 -2.12 10.07 -13.98
C THR A 75 -3.04 9.01 -13.35
N ILE A 76 -2.81 7.76 -13.70
CA ILE A 76 -3.44 6.59 -13.09
C ILE A 76 -2.32 5.73 -12.52
N GLY A 77 -2.46 5.27 -11.30
CA GLY A 77 -1.42 4.52 -10.58
C GLY A 77 -1.94 3.22 -9.97
N THR A 78 -2.75 2.46 -10.71
CA THR A 78 -3.32 1.20 -10.24
C THR A 78 -2.38 0.01 -10.43
N TYR A 79 -1.43 0.10 -11.37
CA TYR A 79 -0.42 -0.92 -11.61
C TYR A 79 0.98 -0.41 -11.26
N ARG A 80 1.67 -1.19 -10.44
CA ARG A 80 3.09 -1.03 -10.13
C ARG A 80 3.76 -2.39 -10.26
N PRO A 81 4.77 -2.54 -11.14
CA PRO A 81 5.39 -3.84 -11.41
C PRO A 81 5.92 -4.57 -10.17
N HIS A 82 6.28 -3.84 -9.13
CA HIS A 82 6.83 -4.38 -7.88
C HIS A 82 5.80 -4.53 -6.74
N ALA A 83 4.49 -4.28 -6.99
CA ALA A 83 3.46 -4.28 -5.94
C ALA A 83 3.43 -5.59 -5.13
N MET A 84 3.61 -6.76 -5.77
CA MET A 84 3.65 -8.05 -5.09
C MET A 84 4.84 -8.22 -4.13
N LEU A 85 5.83 -7.34 -4.19
CA LEU A 85 6.97 -7.34 -3.28
C LEU A 85 6.75 -6.46 -2.04
N SER A 86 5.65 -5.70 -1.96
CA SER A 86 5.44 -4.75 -0.87
C SER A 86 5.51 -5.39 0.53
N PRO A 87 4.99 -6.61 0.80
CA PRO A 87 5.18 -7.24 2.10
C PRO A 87 6.66 -7.50 2.43
N HIS A 88 7.46 -7.90 1.45
CA HIS A 88 8.90 -8.15 1.63
C HIS A 88 9.71 -6.86 1.78
N VAL A 89 9.28 -5.79 1.11
CA VAL A 89 9.87 -4.45 1.28
C VAL A 89 9.62 -3.96 2.69
N VAL A 90 8.39 -4.08 3.20
CA VAL A 90 8.04 -3.71 4.58
C VAL A 90 8.83 -4.53 5.58
N GLU A 91 8.98 -5.84 5.38
CA GLU A 91 9.84 -6.70 6.22
C GLU A 91 11.29 -6.19 6.24
N SER A 92 11.86 -5.84 5.10
CA SER A 92 13.22 -5.29 5.01
C SER A 92 13.34 -3.92 5.69
N MET A 93 12.30 -3.09 5.60
CA MET A 93 12.23 -1.81 6.32
C MET A 93 12.22 -2.03 7.83
N ILE A 94 11.40 -2.97 8.33
CA ILE A 94 11.32 -3.33 9.75
C ILE A 94 12.69 -3.78 10.27
N GLN A 95 13.37 -4.67 9.56
CA GLN A 95 14.72 -5.12 9.93
C GLN A 95 15.71 -3.95 10.00
N SER A 96 15.64 -3.04 9.03
CA SER A 96 16.48 -1.84 9.00
C SER A 96 16.19 -0.92 10.18
N LEU A 97 14.91 -0.65 10.49
CA LEU A 97 14.51 0.20 11.61
C LEU A 97 14.93 -0.40 12.94
N ASN A 98 14.77 -1.71 13.14
CA ASN A 98 15.19 -2.40 14.35
C ASN A 98 16.71 -2.29 14.61
N SER A 99 17.50 -2.05 13.57
CA SER A 99 18.95 -1.82 13.70
C SER A 99 19.30 -0.39 14.16
N ILE A 100 18.34 0.55 14.06
CA ILE A 100 18.53 1.98 14.40
C ILE A 100 17.85 2.25 15.74
N THR A 101 18.57 2.10 16.82
CA THR A 101 18.04 2.24 18.19
C THR A 101 18.21 3.64 18.77
N GLN A 102 18.98 4.50 18.10
CA GLN A 102 19.29 5.86 18.55
C GLN A 102 19.23 6.83 17.38
N GLY A 103 18.81 8.06 17.65
CA GLY A 103 18.82 9.13 16.67
C GLY A 103 20.23 9.46 16.18
N PRO A 104 20.48 9.50 14.86
CA PRO A 104 21.82 9.61 14.30
C PRO A 104 22.51 10.96 14.61
N LEU A 105 21.73 12.00 14.93
CA LEU A 105 22.27 13.32 15.27
C LEU A 105 22.40 13.53 16.77
N SER A 106 21.47 13.03 17.54
CA SER A 106 21.37 13.31 18.99
C SER A 106 21.96 12.21 19.87
N GLY A 107 22.08 10.96 19.36
CA GLY A 107 22.45 9.79 20.15
C GLY A 107 21.38 9.36 21.15
N HIS A 108 20.21 10.03 21.22
CA HIS A 108 19.13 9.67 22.13
C HIS A 108 18.38 8.43 21.62
N PRO A 109 17.82 7.61 22.54
CA PRO A 109 17.07 6.43 22.17
C PRO A 109 15.82 6.78 21.34
N ILE A 110 15.48 5.91 20.41
CA ILE A 110 14.19 5.94 19.71
C ILE A 110 13.08 5.45 20.65
N ALA A 111 12.01 6.21 20.78
CA ALA A 111 10.90 5.93 21.69
C ALA A 111 9.80 5.06 21.06
N GLY A 112 9.74 4.98 19.75
CA GLY A 112 8.70 4.26 19.03
C GLY A 112 8.71 4.56 17.54
N ALA A 113 7.65 4.14 16.86
CA ALA A 113 7.39 4.43 15.46
C ALA A 113 6.01 5.04 15.27
N ILE A 114 5.85 5.89 14.26
CA ILE A 114 4.54 6.34 13.79
C ILE A 114 4.41 5.99 12.30
N ILE A 115 3.24 5.45 11.93
CA ILE A 115 2.92 5.03 10.56
C ILE A 115 1.79 5.90 10.08
N THR A 116 2.09 6.83 9.17
CA THR A 116 1.18 7.91 8.81
C THR A 116 0.25 7.57 7.64
N GLY A 117 -0.35 6.39 7.71
CA GLY A 117 -1.40 5.97 6.79
C GLY A 117 -0.88 5.21 5.58
N ASP A 118 -1.82 4.84 4.73
CA ASP A 118 -1.64 4.03 3.53
C ASP A 118 -0.88 2.73 3.84
N THR A 119 -1.33 2.05 4.89
CA THR A 119 -0.76 0.77 5.34
C THR A 119 -1.12 -0.35 4.39
N THR A 120 -2.32 -0.30 3.83
CA THR A 120 -2.83 -1.18 2.76
C THR A 120 -2.79 -0.48 1.41
N ASP A 121 -3.02 -1.21 0.33
CA ASP A 121 -3.07 -0.64 -1.02
C ASP A 121 -4.50 -0.50 -1.57
N ASN A 122 -5.41 -1.35 -1.11
CA ASN A 122 -6.75 -1.46 -1.67
C ASN A 122 -7.86 -1.63 -0.61
N ALA A 123 -7.63 -1.18 0.61
CA ALA A 123 -8.57 -1.26 1.74
C ALA A 123 -9.11 -2.67 2.01
N GLN A 124 -8.36 -3.73 1.76
CA GLN A 124 -8.79 -5.11 1.91
C GLN A 124 -8.47 -5.69 3.30
N LYS A 125 -9.31 -6.61 3.76
CA LYS A 125 -9.11 -7.29 5.04
C LYS A 125 -7.78 -8.06 5.08
N ASN A 126 -7.47 -8.84 4.04
CA ASN A 126 -6.21 -9.57 3.97
C ASN A 126 -4.99 -8.66 3.98
N GLU A 127 -5.02 -7.50 3.32
CA GLU A 127 -3.94 -6.53 3.35
C GLU A 127 -3.71 -5.96 4.76
N VAL A 128 -4.80 -5.69 5.51
CA VAL A 128 -4.71 -5.26 6.92
C VAL A 128 -4.12 -6.37 7.79
N ASP A 129 -4.54 -7.61 7.61
CA ASP A 129 -3.97 -8.75 8.36
C ASP A 129 -2.47 -8.91 8.09
N TRP A 130 -2.05 -8.78 6.84
CA TRP A 130 -0.65 -8.89 6.47
C TRP A 130 0.19 -7.74 7.05
N TYR A 131 -0.32 -6.52 6.97
CA TYR A 131 0.33 -5.36 7.54
C TYR A 131 0.53 -5.48 9.05
N LEU A 132 -0.51 -5.87 9.79
CA LEU A 132 -0.44 -6.11 11.24
C LEU A 132 0.53 -7.24 11.56
N ALA A 133 0.46 -8.35 10.82
CA ALA A 133 1.36 -9.47 11.02
C ALA A 133 2.84 -9.09 10.79
N LEU A 134 3.13 -8.25 9.81
CA LEU A 134 4.47 -7.74 9.55
C LEU A 134 4.99 -6.91 10.72
N LEU A 135 4.20 -5.97 11.22
CA LEU A 135 4.62 -5.09 12.31
C LEU A 135 4.70 -5.80 13.67
N ASP A 136 3.87 -6.79 13.89
CA ASP A 136 3.81 -7.54 15.15
C ASP A 136 4.68 -8.80 15.16
N GLY A 137 5.34 -9.11 14.06
CA GLY A 137 6.23 -10.26 13.97
C GLY A 137 5.48 -11.59 13.98
N LEU A 138 4.34 -11.69 13.31
CA LEU A 138 3.56 -12.91 13.17
C LEU A 138 3.90 -13.66 11.87
N GLU A 139 3.32 -14.83 11.67
CA GLU A 139 3.39 -15.50 10.38
C GLU A 139 2.50 -14.79 9.36
N ILE A 140 3.02 -14.62 8.15
CA ILE A 140 2.33 -14.02 7.02
C ILE A 140 2.42 -14.93 5.80
N ARG A 141 1.33 -15.05 5.08
CA ARG A 141 1.29 -15.55 3.70
C ARG A 141 0.77 -14.42 2.82
N PRO A 142 1.64 -13.71 2.07
CA PRO A 142 1.21 -12.61 1.20
C PRO A 142 0.66 -13.15 -0.13
N ASP A 143 -0.44 -13.89 -0.05
CA ASP A 143 -1.07 -14.62 -1.14
C ASP A 143 -2.58 -14.70 -0.92
N SER A 144 -3.35 -14.77 -2.00
CA SER A 144 -4.80 -14.86 -1.95
C SER A 144 -5.33 -15.65 -3.16
N GLY A 145 -6.53 -16.22 -3.04
CA GLY A 145 -7.12 -17.06 -4.08
C GLY A 145 -6.54 -18.47 -4.11
N ASP A 146 -6.11 -18.95 -5.28
CA ASP A 146 -5.50 -20.27 -5.42
C ASP A 146 -4.03 -20.24 -5.04
N PHE A 147 -3.69 -20.84 -3.90
CA PHE A 147 -2.31 -20.91 -3.44
C PHE A 147 -1.37 -21.75 -4.32
N SER A 148 -1.90 -22.52 -5.27
CA SER A 148 -1.09 -23.34 -6.17
C SER A 148 -0.59 -22.59 -7.40
N GLN A 149 -1.18 -21.43 -7.73
CA GLN A 149 -0.85 -20.65 -8.92
C GLN A 149 -0.97 -19.15 -8.65
N TYR A 150 -0.30 -18.34 -9.47
CA TYR A 150 -0.46 -16.89 -9.46
C TYR A 150 -1.60 -16.49 -10.41
N GLU A 151 -2.54 -15.67 -9.93
CA GLU A 151 -3.74 -15.27 -10.68
C GLU A 151 -3.78 -13.76 -11.02
N GLY A 152 -2.68 -13.04 -10.82
CA GLY A 152 -2.56 -11.60 -11.12
C GLY A 152 -2.17 -11.31 -12.58
N VAL A 153 -1.99 -10.03 -12.91
CA VAL A 153 -1.70 -9.56 -14.29
C VAL A 153 -0.31 -9.92 -14.81
N MET A 154 0.60 -10.38 -13.96
CA MET A 154 1.95 -10.76 -14.34
C MET A 154 2.09 -12.26 -14.63
N ASP A 155 0.96 -12.99 -14.70
CA ASP A 155 0.94 -14.39 -15.12
C ASP A 155 1.66 -14.55 -16.47
N ASP A 156 2.54 -15.55 -16.56
CA ASP A 156 3.36 -15.85 -17.73
C ASP A 156 2.74 -16.88 -18.69
N GLY A 157 1.53 -17.32 -18.40
CA GLY A 157 0.75 -18.14 -19.31
C GLY A 157 0.55 -17.44 -20.66
N ALA A 158 0.91 -18.09 -21.77
CA ALA A 158 0.84 -17.48 -23.11
C ALA A 158 -0.56 -16.97 -23.47
N GLU A 159 -1.60 -17.50 -22.87
CA GLU A 159 -2.99 -17.10 -23.04
C GLU A 159 -3.27 -15.75 -22.40
N HIS A 160 -2.72 -15.48 -21.22
CA HIS A 160 -2.97 -14.28 -20.42
C HIS A 160 -1.84 -13.24 -20.51
N TYR A 161 -0.79 -13.53 -21.29
CA TYR A 161 0.34 -12.64 -21.46
C TYR A 161 -0.06 -11.32 -22.13
N ASP A 162 0.16 -10.22 -21.41
CA ASP A 162 -0.04 -8.86 -21.92
C ASP A 162 1.28 -8.08 -21.83
N VAL A 163 1.80 -7.63 -22.97
CA VAL A 163 3.07 -6.88 -23.07
C VAL A 163 3.13 -5.60 -22.22
N ARG A 164 2.01 -5.11 -21.74
CA ARG A 164 1.92 -3.90 -20.90
C ARG A 164 2.33 -4.15 -19.45
N TYR A 165 2.30 -5.39 -18.99
CA TYR A 165 2.70 -5.77 -17.64
C TYR A 165 4.09 -6.40 -17.64
N TRP A 166 4.78 -6.27 -16.52
CA TRP A 166 6.04 -6.99 -16.32
C TRP A 166 5.78 -8.47 -16.06
N HIS A 167 6.46 -9.31 -16.82
CA HIS A 167 6.43 -10.75 -16.65
C HIS A 167 7.80 -11.24 -16.17
N PRO A 168 8.00 -11.40 -14.85
CA PRO A 168 9.33 -11.67 -14.28
C PRO A 168 9.89 -13.04 -14.68
N HIS A 169 9.07 -13.98 -15.12
CA HIS A 169 9.55 -15.28 -15.62
C HIS A 169 10.01 -15.25 -17.08
N GLY A 170 9.75 -14.16 -17.78
CA GLY A 170 10.19 -13.97 -19.17
C GLY A 170 9.04 -13.94 -20.17
N THR A 171 9.39 -13.93 -21.44
CA THR A 171 8.44 -13.85 -22.55
C THR A 171 8.05 -15.25 -23.04
N PRO A 172 6.78 -15.59 -23.16
CA PRO A 172 6.34 -16.82 -23.79
C PRO A 172 6.79 -16.91 -25.26
N ALA A 173 7.01 -18.13 -25.74
CA ALA A 173 7.44 -18.35 -27.10
C ALA A 173 6.47 -17.71 -28.12
N GLY A 174 7.01 -16.95 -29.06
CA GLY A 174 6.26 -16.26 -30.10
C GLY A 174 5.57 -14.97 -29.71
N LYS A 175 5.79 -14.49 -28.49
CA LYS A 175 5.34 -13.17 -28.01
C LYS A 175 6.49 -12.15 -28.08
N GLU A 176 6.15 -10.86 -28.04
CA GLU A 176 7.10 -9.77 -27.87
C GLU A 176 7.46 -9.58 -26.38
N ASP A 177 8.63 -9.02 -26.11
CA ASP A 177 9.04 -8.68 -24.75
C ASP A 177 8.09 -7.63 -24.13
N ASP A 178 7.78 -7.79 -22.85
CA ASP A 178 6.96 -6.82 -22.13
C ASP A 178 7.66 -5.45 -22.05
N GLN A 179 6.84 -4.40 -21.93
CA GLN A 179 7.31 -3.02 -21.92
C GLN A 179 8.22 -2.70 -20.73
N ALA A 180 7.99 -3.32 -19.58
CA ALA A 180 8.81 -3.11 -18.41
C ALA A 180 10.26 -3.56 -18.67
N ARG A 181 10.46 -4.67 -19.35
CA ARG A 181 11.79 -5.15 -19.78
C ARG A 181 12.33 -4.38 -20.98
N ALA A 182 11.53 -4.23 -22.03
CA ALA A 182 11.98 -3.62 -23.27
C ALA A 182 12.32 -2.14 -23.14
N LYS A 183 11.54 -1.37 -22.36
CA LYS A 183 11.72 0.09 -22.21
C LYS A 183 12.50 0.46 -20.95
N TYR A 184 12.31 -0.25 -19.83
CA TYR A 184 12.79 0.17 -18.52
C TYR A 184 13.84 -0.77 -17.92
N GLY A 185 14.18 -1.86 -18.60
CA GLY A 185 15.25 -2.77 -18.17
C GLY A 185 14.91 -3.61 -16.94
N PHE A 186 13.64 -3.91 -16.70
CA PHE A 186 13.24 -4.82 -15.65
C PHE A 186 13.86 -6.22 -15.88
N PRO A 187 14.31 -6.89 -14.82
CA PRO A 187 15.01 -8.16 -14.94
C PRO A 187 14.06 -9.34 -15.19
N ILE A 188 14.62 -10.42 -15.71
CA ILE A 188 14.02 -11.75 -15.61
C ILE A 188 14.45 -12.33 -14.25
N ILE A 189 13.48 -12.74 -13.45
CA ILE A 189 13.71 -13.34 -12.12
C ILE A 189 12.89 -14.63 -12.05
N PRO A 190 13.50 -15.78 -12.37
CA PRO A 190 12.79 -17.05 -12.35
C PRO A 190 12.15 -17.34 -10.99
N ASN A 191 10.93 -17.84 -11.02
CA ASN A 191 10.16 -18.23 -9.85
C ASN A 191 9.80 -17.07 -8.88
N LEU A 192 9.93 -15.80 -9.29
CA LEU A 192 9.65 -14.66 -8.41
C LEU A 192 8.21 -14.68 -7.89
N LEU A 193 7.22 -14.88 -8.78
CA LEU A 193 5.80 -14.86 -8.43
C LEU A 193 5.42 -15.94 -7.41
N ASN A 194 6.09 -17.08 -7.41
CA ASN A 194 5.89 -18.11 -6.39
C ASN A 194 6.64 -17.78 -5.10
N SER A 195 7.87 -17.28 -5.22
CA SER A 195 8.69 -16.96 -4.06
C SER A 195 8.10 -15.85 -3.21
N CYS A 196 7.56 -14.80 -3.83
CA CYS A 196 6.95 -13.68 -3.09
C CYS A 196 5.64 -14.03 -2.38
N ARG A 197 4.97 -15.13 -2.77
CA ARG A 197 3.74 -15.65 -2.13
C ARG A 197 4.00 -16.70 -1.03
N THR A 198 5.27 -17.12 -0.87
CA THR A 198 5.62 -18.14 0.13
C THR A 198 5.45 -17.59 1.55
N PRO A 199 4.82 -18.35 2.46
CA PRO A 199 4.69 -17.94 3.85
C PRO A 199 6.05 -17.73 4.51
N PHE A 200 6.12 -16.72 5.39
CA PHE A 200 7.30 -16.48 6.21
C PHE A 200 6.92 -15.93 7.59
N LYS A 201 7.85 -16.02 8.52
CA LYS A 201 7.75 -15.41 9.84
C LYS A 201 8.31 -13.99 9.77
N ALA A 202 7.47 -13.00 9.99
CA ALA A 202 7.89 -11.61 10.05
C ALA A 202 8.78 -11.33 11.28
N THR A 203 9.65 -10.34 11.15
CA THR A 203 10.54 -9.90 12.23
C THR A 203 9.78 -9.14 13.32
N GLY A 204 8.86 -8.29 12.93
CA GLY A 204 8.14 -7.37 13.82
C GLY A 204 8.99 -6.17 14.25
N LEU A 205 8.33 -5.08 14.59
CA LEU A 205 8.99 -3.91 15.17
C LEU A 205 9.38 -4.15 16.62
N ASN A 206 10.61 -3.82 16.98
CA ASN A 206 11.12 -3.87 18.37
C ASN A 206 10.73 -2.62 19.19
N PHE A 207 9.91 -1.76 18.64
CA PHE A 207 9.47 -0.50 19.23
C PHE A 207 7.96 -0.46 19.35
N PRO A 208 7.40 0.27 20.35
CA PRO A 208 5.99 0.66 20.31
C PRO A 208 5.70 1.43 19.01
N TRP A 209 4.55 1.15 18.38
CA TRP A 209 4.19 1.85 17.15
C TRP A 209 2.74 2.36 17.19
N PHE A 210 2.48 3.43 16.47
CA PHE A 210 1.20 4.13 16.43
C PHE A 210 0.72 4.23 14.99
N ALA A 211 -0.55 3.88 14.76
CA ALA A 211 -1.15 3.85 13.44
C ALA A 211 -1.91 5.14 13.14
N VAL A 212 -1.80 5.61 11.92
CA VAL A 212 -2.68 6.62 11.33
C VAL A 212 -3.42 5.97 10.16
N HIS A 213 -4.66 6.35 9.96
CA HIS A 213 -5.48 5.84 8.86
C HIS A 213 -5.32 6.71 7.62
N GLY A 214 -4.99 6.11 6.50
CA GLY A 214 -4.80 6.78 5.21
C GLY A 214 -5.94 6.55 4.23
N ASN A 215 -5.90 7.19 3.07
CA ASN A 215 -6.95 7.03 2.07
C ASN A 215 -6.94 5.65 1.41
N HIS A 216 -5.79 5.00 1.25
CA HIS A 216 -5.71 3.61 0.78
C HIS A 216 -6.20 2.58 1.81
N ASP A 217 -6.27 2.95 3.08
CA ASP A 217 -6.84 2.11 4.14
C ASP A 217 -8.38 2.15 4.18
N ALA A 218 -9.01 3.08 3.45
CA ALA A 218 -10.46 3.28 3.42
C ALA A 218 -11.09 3.12 2.03
N LEU A 219 -10.34 3.37 0.99
CA LEU A 219 -10.83 3.50 -0.37
C LEU A 219 -10.05 2.58 -1.32
N LEU A 220 -10.75 1.97 -2.28
CA LEU A 220 -10.09 1.24 -3.35
C LEU A 220 -9.12 2.14 -4.09
N GLN A 221 -7.87 1.73 -4.18
CA GLN A 221 -6.79 2.53 -4.77
C GLN A 221 -6.76 3.97 -4.24
N GLY A 222 -7.19 4.16 -2.97
CA GLY A 222 -7.22 5.45 -2.31
C GLY A 222 -8.24 6.46 -2.84
N THR A 223 -9.15 6.08 -3.73
CA THR A 223 -10.03 7.04 -4.41
C THR A 223 -11.50 6.69 -4.43
N VAL A 224 -11.85 5.41 -4.34
CA VAL A 224 -13.22 4.93 -4.55
C VAL A 224 -13.79 4.31 -3.28
N THR A 225 -14.94 4.82 -2.83
CA THR A 225 -15.66 4.24 -1.70
C THR A 225 -16.13 2.81 -2.03
N PRO A 226 -15.78 1.80 -1.22
CA PRO A 226 -16.29 0.44 -1.38
C PRO A 226 -17.81 0.41 -1.18
N THR A 227 -18.54 0.08 -2.23
CA THR A 227 -19.98 -0.18 -2.17
C THR A 227 -20.25 -1.68 -2.05
N PRO A 228 -21.49 -2.12 -1.69
CA PRO A 228 -21.81 -3.54 -1.68
C PRO A 228 -21.57 -4.23 -3.03
N VAL A 229 -21.77 -3.52 -4.16
CA VAL A 229 -21.50 -4.04 -5.51
C VAL A 229 -19.99 -4.22 -5.71
N VAL A 230 -19.20 -3.18 -5.40
CA VAL A 230 -17.74 -3.25 -5.48
C VAL A 230 -17.18 -4.34 -4.55
N ASN A 231 -17.69 -4.43 -3.34
CA ASN A 231 -17.25 -5.45 -2.39
C ASN A 231 -17.54 -6.89 -2.90
N LYS A 232 -18.65 -7.09 -3.61
CA LYS A 232 -18.93 -8.36 -4.28
C LYS A 232 -17.87 -8.69 -5.35
N GLU A 233 -17.42 -7.69 -6.11
CA GLU A 233 -16.35 -7.89 -7.10
C GLU A 233 -14.99 -8.13 -6.42
N MET A 234 -14.70 -7.47 -5.30
CA MET A 234 -13.48 -7.69 -4.55
C MET A 234 -13.29 -9.16 -4.16
N VAL A 235 -14.34 -9.79 -3.66
CA VAL A 235 -14.34 -11.20 -3.20
C VAL A 235 -14.65 -12.19 -4.32
N GLY A 236 -15.04 -11.73 -5.49
CA GLY A 236 -15.52 -12.55 -6.59
C GLY A 236 -14.44 -13.25 -7.39
N GLY A 237 -14.87 -13.99 -8.40
CA GLY A 237 -14.04 -14.83 -9.26
C GLY A 237 -13.76 -14.24 -10.64
N LYS A 238 -13.83 -12.92 -10.82
CA LYS A 238 -13.58 -12.26 -12.10
C LYS A 238 -12.60 -11.13 -11.94
N ARG A 239 -11.48 -11.18 -12.65
CA ARG A 239 -10.54 -10.08 -12.79
C ARG A 239 -10.73 -9.44 -14.15
N TYR A 240 -11.24 -8.20 -14.17
CA TYR A 240 -11.47 -7.48 -15.41
C TYR A 240 -10.16 -7.03 -16.05
N THR A 241 -10.09 -7.12 -17.38
CA THR A 241 -8.90 -6.82 -18.18
C THR A 241 -9.10 -5.65 -19.14
N GLY A 242 -10.28 -5.05 -19.14
CA GLY A 242 -10.63 -3.91 -19.96
C GLY A 242 -12.04 -3.39 -19.66
N LEU A 243 -12.36 -2.28 -20.29
CA LEU A 243 -13.70 -1.69 -20.25
C LEU A 243 -14.67 -2.42 -21.19
N PRO A 244 -15.98 -2.35 -20.93
CA PRO A 244 -17.00 -2.79 -21.89
C PRO A 244 -16.80 -2.16 -23.28
N SER A 245 -17.08 -2.91 -24.33
CA SER A 245 -16.88 -2.46 -25.71
C SER A 245 -17.69 -1.22 -26.11
N THR A 246 -18.82 -1.01 -25.42
CA THR A 246 -19.74 0.11 -25.64
C THR A 246 -19.41 1.34 -24.79
N THR A 247 -18.39 1.27 -23.95
CA THR A 247 -18.10 2.32 -22.99
C THR A 247 -17.23 3.41 -23.59
N ASN A 248 -17.68 4.65 -23.45
CA ASN A 248 -16.86 5.82 -23.72
C ASN A 248 -15.91 6.04 -22.54
N LEU A 249 -14.61 5.84 -22.77
CA LEU A 249 -13.59 5.95 -21.72
C LEU A 249 -13.63 7.31 -20.99
N PHE A 250 -13.89 8.39 -21.71
CA PHE A 250 -13.95 9.73 -21.10
C PHE A 250 -15.15 9.88 -20.17
N GLU A 251 -16.31 9.38 -20.56
CA GLU A 251 -17.49 9.33 -19.69
C GLU A 251 -17.22 8.43 -18.48
N THR A 252 -16.57 7.29 -18.70
CA THR A 252 -16.18 6.35 -17.65
C THR A 252 -15.29 7.02 -16.60
N LEU A 253 -14.24 7.70 -17.01
CA LEU A 253 -13.31 8.34 -16.08
C LEU A 253 -13.93 9.53 -15.36
N THR A 254 -14.86 10.24 -16.00
CA THR A 254 -15.64 11.32 -15.36
C THR A 254 -16.58 10.74 -14.31
N GLN A 255 -17.28 9.67 -14.62
CA GLN A 255 -18.21 8.99 -13.69
C GLN A 255 -17.46 8.20 -12.61
N PHE A 256 -16.23 7.78 -12.86
CA PHE A 256 -15.38 7.10 -11.88
C PHE A 256 -15.15 7.96 -10.62
N GLY A 257 -15.06 9.27 -10.79
CA GLY A 257 -15.00 10.23 -9.69
C GLY A 257 -16.34 10.42 -8.94
N GLU A 258 -17.48 10.10 -9.57
CA GLU A 258 -18.82 10.34 -9.02
C GLU A 258 -19.47 9.07 -8.45
N VAL A 259 -19.33 7.93 -9.10
CA VAL A 259 -20.02 6.66 -8.75
C VAL A 259 -19.08 5.48 -8.53
N GLY A 260 -17.79 5.65 -8.73
CA GLY A 260 -16.79 4.59 -8.61
C GLY A 260 -16.86 3.54 -9.74
N PRO A 261 -16.00 2.52 -9.67
CA PRO A 261 -15.91 1.47 -10.69
C PRO A 261 -17.14 0.57 -10.77
N ALA A 262 -18.04 0.63 -9.79
CA ALA A 262 -19.16 -0.29 -9.64
C ALA A 262 -20.06 -0.43 -10.87
N GLY A 263 -20.30 0.68 -11.58
CA GLY A 263 -21.14 0.67 -12.79
C GLY A 263 -20.48 0.00 -14.01
N TYR A 264 -19.17 -0.11 -14.01
CA TYR A 264 -18.37 -0.64 -15.12
C TYR A 264 -17.85 -2.05 -14.88
N LEU A 265 -17.50 -2.36 -13.62
CA LEU A 265 -17.04 -3.69 -13.24
C LEU A 265 -18.17 -4.74 -13.33
N ALA A 266 -19.43 -4.32 -13.19
CA ALA A 266 -20.58 -5.20 -13.27
C ALA A 266 -21.18 -5.32 -14.68
N ALA A 267 -20.58 -4.74 -15.71
CA ALA A 267 -21.09 -4.82 -17.07
C ALA A 267 -20.83 -6.22 -17.66
N ASP A 268 -21.88 -6.85 -18.18
CA ASP A 268 -21.83 -8.24 -18.68
C ASP A 268 -20.88 -8.43 -19.87
N ASP A 269 -20.51 -7.37 -20.60
CA ASP A 269 -19.65 -7.40 -21.77
C ASP A 269 -18.20 -6.92 -21.52
N ALA A 270 -17.85 -6.61 -20.27
CA ALA A 270 -16.48 -6.29 -19.93
C ALA A 270 -15.59 -7.54 -20.01
N PRO A 271 -14.43 -7.47 -20.68
CA PRO A 271 -13.53 -8.61 -20.76
C PRO A 271 -12.92 -8.93 -19.40
N TYR A 272 -12.86 -10.21 -19.04
CA TYR A 272 -12.31 -10.67 -17.77
C TYR A 272 -11.56 -12.00 -17.91
N VAL A 273 -10.76 -12.29 -16.90
CA VAL A 273 -10.16 -13.60 -16.64
C VAL A 273 -10.81 -14.18 -15.39
N GLU A 274 -11.12 -15.49 -15.41
CA GLU A 274 -11.56 -16.18 -14.20
C GLU A 274 -10.42 -16.32 -13.22
N VAL A 275 -10.68 -16.04 -11.95
CA VAL A 275 -9.75 -16.17 -10.83
C VAL A 275 -10.45 -16.77 -9.63
N SER A 276 -9.71 -17.25 -8.66
CA SER A 276 -10.29 -17.82 -7.44
C SER A 276 -10.97 -16.74 -6.59
N ALA A 277 -12.19 -17.00 -6.16
CA ALA A 277 -12.89 -16.12 -5.22
C ALA A 277 -12.26 -16.25 -3.82
N GLU A 278 -12.12 -15.09 -3.11
CA GLU A 278 -11.51 -15.04 -1.79
C GLU A 278 -12.23 -14.04 -0.89
N ILE A 279 -12.82 -14.51 0.19
CA ILE A 279 -13.62 -13.67 1.10
C ILE A 279 -12.78 -12.62 1.84
N GLU A 280 -11.52 -12.92 2.12
CA GLU A 280 -10.63 -12.01 2.83
C GLU A 280 -10.18 -10.82 1.98
N ARG A 281 -10.48 -10.81 0.69
CA ARG A 281 -10.33 -9.62 -0.18
C ARG A 281 -11.42 -8.57 0.04
N ARG A 282 -12.41 -8.83 0.88
CA ARG A 282 -13.49 -7.88 1.17
C ARG A 282 -12.96 -6.56 1.71
N ALA A 283 -13.70 -5.49 1.44
CA ALA A 283 -13.41 -4.19 2.03
C ALA A 283 -13.54 -4.23 3.55
N ILE A 284 -12.68 -3.46 4.21
CA ILE A 284 -12.70 -3.30 5.66
C ILE A 284 -13.43 -2.01 6.05
N GLU A 285 -14.22 -2.08 7.11
CA GLU A 285 -14.86 -0.91 7.69
C GLU A 285 -13.98 -0.27 8.77
N ARG A 286 -14.13 1.05 8.98
CA ARG A 286 -13.34 1.83 9.96
C ARG A 286 -13.36 1.25 11.37
N GLY A 287 -14.55 0.90 11.89
CA GLY A 287 -14.66 0.27 13.19
C GLY A 287 -13.94 -1.07 13.29
N GLU A 288 -13.96 -1.85 12.21
CA GLU A 288 -13.23 -3.11 12.12
C GLU A 288 -11.71 -2.87 12.03
N TYR A 289 -11.26 -1.89 11.26
CA TYR A 289 -9.85 -1.48 11.22
C TYR A 289 -9.32 -1.17 12.63
N ALA A 290 -10.04 -0.33 13.39
CA ALA A 290 -9.68 -0.03 14.76
C ALA A 290 -9.73 -1.27 15.67
N GLN A 291 -10.71 -2.17 15.49
CA GLN A 291 -10.82 -3.39 16.27
C GLN A 291 -9.64 -4.34 16.02
N LEU A 292 -9.22 -4.51 14.79
CA LEU A 292 -8.06 -5.35 14.45
C LEU A 292 -6.77 -4.84 15.10
N HIS A 293 -6.58 -3.52 15.20
CA HIS A 293 -5.48 -2.94 15.95
C HIS A 293 -5.57 -3.22 17.45
N LEU A 294 -6.79 -3.20 18.04
CA LEU A 294 -6.98 -3.59 19.44
C LEU A 294 -6.72 -5.06 19.71
N ASP A 295 -6.95 -5.91 18.74
CA ASP A 295 -6.75 -7.36 18.86
C ASP A 295 -5.31 -7.77 18.56
N SER A 296 -4.55 -6.90 17.90
CA SER A 296 -3.13 -7.08 17.62
C SER A 296 -2.31 -7.23 18.92
N PRO A 297 -1.35 -8.17 18.97
CA PRO A 297 -0.53 -8.39 20.16
C PRO A 297 0.57 -7.35 20.37
N GLY A 298 0.81 -6.45 19.39
CA GLY A 298 1.85 -5.44 19.45
C GLY A 298 1.64 -4.38 20.52
N THR A 299 2.59 -3.48 20.67
CA THR A 299 2.57 -2.43 21.69
C THR A 299 2.67 -1.03 21.09
N PRO A 300 1.94 -0.04 21.67
CA PRO A 300 0.92 -0.19 22.70
C PRO A 300 -0.30 -0.90 22.15
N ARG A 301 -1.07 -1.56 23.00
CA ARG A 301 -2.31 -2.22 22.54
C ARG A 301 -3.23 -1.21 21.86
N GLY A 302 -3.73 -1.57 20.69
CA GLY A 302 -4.57 -0.70 19.85
C GLY A 302 -3.79 0.30 19.00
N HIS A 303 -2.47 0.42 19.21
CA HIS A 303 -1.59 1.28 18.40
C HIS A 303 -2.08 2.73 18.27
N GLY A 304 -2.73 3.23 19.33
CA GLY A 304 -3.38 4.53 19.40
C GLY A 304 -4.91 4.47 19.39
N PHE A 305 -5.49 3.50 18.71
CA PHE A 305 -6.94 3.30 18.70
C PHE A 305 -7.45 2.73 20.03
N SER A 306 -8.68 3.07 20.35
CA SER A 306 -9.40 2.68 21.56
C SER A 306 -10.74 2.02 21.22
N LYS A 307 -11.43 1.51 22.24
CA LYS A 307 -12.80 0.99 22.08
C LYS A 307 -13.80 2.07 21.64
N ASP A 308 -13.51 3.35 21.94
CA ASP A 308 -14.34 4.44 21.46
C ASP A 308 -14.21 4.62 19.95
N ASN A 309 -13.00 4.50 19.39
CA ASN A 309 -12.80 4.49 17.94
C ASN A 309 -13.55 3.35 17.23
N VAL A 310 -13.60 2.16 17.85
CA VAL A 310 -14.38 1.03 17.33
C VAL A 310 -15.87 1.34 17.33
N ARG A 311 -16.40 1.84 18.47
CA ARG A 311 -17.82 2.14 18.64
C ARG A 311 -18.27 3.25 17.68
N ASP A 312 -17.51 4.35 17.66
CA ASP A 312 -17.88 5.58 16.96
C ASP A 312 -17.36 5.61 15.50
N LYS A 313 -16.60 4.57 15.11
CA LYS A 313 -15.98 4.42 13.77
C LYS A 313 -15.07 5.61 13.40
N THR A 314 -14.42 6.22 14.39
CA THR A 314 -13.51 7.35 14.21
C THR A 314 -12.07 6.88 14.05
N MET A 315 -11.26 7.58 13.21
CA MET A 315 -9.88 7.23 12.95
C MET A 315 -8.90 8.28 13.49
N TYR A 316 -9.34 9.15 14.38
CA TYR A 316 -8.52 10.15 15.05
C TYR A 316 -8.44 9.88 16.56
N TYR A 317 -7.34 10.25 17.17
CA TYR A 317 -7.10 10.05 18.61
C TYR A 317 -5.95 10.93 19.09
N SER A 318 -5.78 11.05 20.41
CA SER A 318 -4.56 11.60 21.00
C SER A 318 -3.94 10.61 22.00
N THR A 319 -2.63 10.67 22.14
CA THR A 319 -1.88 9.81 23.07
C THR A 319 -0.63 10.52 23.59
N LEU A 320 -0.09 10.06 24.72
CA LEU A 320 1.13 10.58 25.31
C LEU A 320 2.28 9.60 25.07
N VAL A 321 3.37 10.08 24.49
CA VAL A 321 4.60 9.32 24.32
C VAL A 321 5.73 10.10 24.97
N GLN A 322 6.29 9.56 26.05
CA GLN A 322 7.36 10.21 26.83
C GLN A 322 7.06 11.67 27.20
N GLY A 323 5.79 11.98 27.52
CA GLY A 323 5.37 13.32 27.92
C GLY A 323 5.06 14.27 26.75
N VAL A 324 5.26 13.86 25.51
CA VAL A 324 4.84 14.59 24.31
C VAL A 324 3.46 14.08 23.89
N LYS A 325 2.50 15.00 23.72
CA LYS A 325 1.18 14.65 23.19
C LYS A 325 1.22 14.54 21.69
N LEU A 326 0.90 13.36 21.19
CA LEU A 326 0.66 13.11 19.77
C LEU A 326 -0.84 13.27 19.51
N ILE A 327 -1.19 14.10 18.54
CA ILE A 327 -2.55 14.29 18.06
C ILE A 327 -2.60 13.74 16.63
N VAL A 328 -3.36 12.68 16.46
CA VAL A 328 -3.55 12.01 15.18
C VAL A 328 -4.90 12.42 14.63
N ILE A 329 -4.89 12.98 13.44
CA ILE A 329 -6.09 13.40 12.71
C ILE A 329 -6.40 12.43 11.57
N ASP A 330 -7.66 12.31 11.25
CA ASP A 330 -8.14 11.60 10.07
C ASP A 330 -8.52 12.62 8.99
N SER A 331 -7.77 12.62 7.91
CA SER A 331 -8.02 13.52 6.78
C SER A 331 -8.66 12.81 5.58
N VAL A 332 -9.07 11.57 5.75
CA VAL A 332 -9.66 10.78 4.65
C VAL A 332 -11.07 11.23 4.34
N ASN A 333 -11.32 11.58 3.08
CA ASN A 333 -12.68 11.83 2.61
C ASN A 333 -13.40 10.49 2.36
N GLN A 334 -14.34 10.14 3.24
CA GLN A 334 -15.09 8.89 3.16
C GLN A 334 -15.99 8.76 1.93
N PHE A 335 -16.26 9.87 1.26
CA PHE A 335 -17.14 9.90 0.07
C PHE A 335 -16.38 9.74 -1.24
N GLY A 336 -15.07 9.54 -1.17
CA GLY A 336 -14.20 9.29 -2.31
C GLY A 336 -13.26 10.45 -2.64
N GLY A 337 -12.33 10.16 -3.53
CA GLY A 337 -11.26 11.08 -3.92
C GLY A 337 -10.09 11.09 -2.93
N TRP A 338 -8.92 11.41 -3.46
CA TRP A 338 -7.67 11.46 -2.71
C TRP A 338 -7.47 12.78 -1.93
N GLN A 339 -8.29 13.79 -2.22
CA GLN A 339 -8.24 15.07 -1.51
C GLN A 339 -8.78 14.88 -0.09
N GLY A 340 -8.02 15.36 0.88
CA GLY A 340 -8.39 15.26 2.28
C GLY A 340 -9.62 16.09 2.65
N SER A 341 -10.27 15.69 3.74
CA SER A 341 -11.35 16.44 4.39
C SER A 341 -11.30 16.22 5.90
N MET A 342 -11.97 17.08 6.64
CA MET A 342 -12.19 16.94 8.09
C MET A 342 -13.63 17.34 8.38
N ASP A 343 -14.33 16.51 9.14
CA ASP A 343 -15.70 16.84 9.55
C ASP A 343 -15.74 17.76 10.79
N GLU A 344 -16.92 18.30 11.06
CA GLU A 344 -17.15 19.23 12.17
C GLU A 344 -16.93 18.58 13.53
N GLU A 345 -17.22 17.28 13.67
CA GLU A 345 -17.04 16.56 14.95
C GLU A 345 -15.55 16.41 15.27
N GLN A 346 -14.75 16.03 14.32
CA GLN A 346 -13.31 15.92 14.48
C GLN A 346 -12.69 17.30 14.75
N PHE A 347 -13.14 18.32 14.03
CA PHE A 347 -12.66 19.68 14.26
C PHE A 347 -12.96 20.16 15.68
N ALA A 348 -14.19 19.96 16.17
CA ALA A 348 -14.57 20.29 17.53
C ALA A 348 -13.82 19.47 18.60
N TRP A 349 -13.45 18.23 18.29
CA TRP A 349 -12.58 17.42 19.12
C TRP A 349 -11.17 18.01 19.15
N LEU A 350 -10.59 18.33 17.98
CA LEU A 350 -9.25 18.90 17.85
C LEU A 350 -9.08 20.22 18.64
N GLU A 351 -10.12 21.07 18.64
CA GLU A 351 -10.11 22.33 19.44
C GLU A 351 -10.02 22.10 20.95
N LYS A 352 -10.43 20.92 21.44
CA LYS A 352 -10.37 20.57 22.87
C LYS A 352 -9.05 19.91 23.27
N GLU A 353 -8.37 19.27 22.31
CA GLU A 353 -7.10 18.58 22.51
C GLU A 353 -5.92 19.56 22.70
#